data_be7fe2374a53c2b97ceb9dda0467283b
#
_entry.id   be7fe2374a53c2b97ceb9dda0467283b
#
_cell.length_a   1.000
_cell.length_b   1.000
_cell.length_c   1.000
_cell.angle_alpha   90.00
_cell.angle_beta   90.00
_cell.angle_gamma   90.00
#
_symmetry.space_group_name_H-M   'P 1'
#
loop_
_entity.id
_entity.type
_entity.pdbx_description
1 polymer ?
#
loop_
_entity_poly.entity_id
_entity_poly.type
_entity_poly.pdbx_seq_one_letter_code
_entity_poly.pdbx_strand_id
1 'polypeptide(L)'
;DVVLKEGPPLTRPQIDMLQKHVFFEFATHYVATHKDQKWTPQFLGRDFALADADWDRLHQIIVNRKAAVSDSAWRADRPFMRQQLRAEIASATLGRVERYKILVEDDPQILAAFDLFPRASTLMSNMMEEGKSHPAPHGATGADASANPNSDAPQTAAPEKSKPRTGKP
;
A
#
# COMPACT_ATOMS: atom_id res chain seq x y z
N ASP A 1 1.60 18.59 18.50
CA ASP A 1 1.69 17.17 18.18
C ASP A 1 0.32 16.64 17.76
N VAL A 2 0.22 16.13 16.52
CA VAL A 2 -1.00 15.49 16.04
C VAL A 2 -0.94 14.02 16.45
N VAL A 3 -1.72 13.64 17.45
CA VAL A 3 -1.87 12.24 17.84
C VAL A 3 -2.89 11.59 16.90
N LEU A 4 -2.40 10.78 15.97
CA LEU A 4 -3.24 10.01 15.06
C LEU A 4 -3.82 8.81 15.82
N LYS A 5 -5.15 8.66 15.79
CA LYS A 5 -5.81 7.46 16.32
C LYS A 5 -5.60 6.31 15.34
N GLU A 6 -5.05 5.22 15.84
CA GLU A 6 -5.08 3.95 15.10
C GLU A 6 -6.52 3.48 14.92
N GLY A 7 -6.79 2.90 13.74
CA GLY A 7 -8.06 2.23 13.51
C GLY A 7 -8.23 1.01 14.43
N PRO A 8 -9.46 0.52 14.65
CA PRO A 8 -9.68 -0.66 15.47
C PRO A 8 -8.93 -1.87 14.89
N PRO A 9 -8.30 -2.71 15.73
CA PRO A 9 -7.63 -3.90 15.27
C PRO A 9 -8.63 -4.88 14.63
N LEU A 10 -8.14 -5.65 13.64
CA LEU A 10 -8.95 -6.67 13.00
C LEU A 10 -9.41 -7.74 14.01
N THR A 11 -10.66 -8.14 13.88
CA THR A 11 -11.22 -9.23 14.69
C THR A 11 -10.70 -10.61 14.21
N ARG A 12 -10.78 -11.62 15.07
CA ARG A 12 -10.40 -12.99 14.69
C ARG A 12 -11.12 -13.50 13.43
N PRO A 13 -12.45 -13.37 13.30
CA PRO A 13 -13.15 -13.73 12.06
C PRO A 13 -12.63 -12.99 10.82
N GLN A 14 -12.35 -11.69 10.92
CA GLN A 14 -11.80 -10.92 9.82
C GLN A 14 -10.42 -11.44 9.39
N ILE A 15 -9.53 -11.69 10.35
CA ILE A 15 -8.21 -12.27 10.09
C ILE A 15 -8.34 -13.64 9.42
N ASP A 16 -9.23 -14.50 9.91
CA ASP A 16 -9.41 -15.86 9.37
C ASP A 16 -9.94 -15.81 7.93
N MET A 17 -10.89 -14.94 7.61
CA MET A 17 -11.38 -14.72 6.25
C MET A 17 -10.25 -14.25 5.30
N LEU A 18 -9.40 -13.34 5.75
CA LEU A 18 -8.25 -12.87 4.96
C LEU A 18 -7.24 -13.98 4.70
N GLN A 19 -6.85 -14.72 5.75
CA GLN A 19 -5.88 -15.83 5.64
C GLN A 19 -6.36 -16.96 4.73
N LYS A 20 -7.66 -17.20 4.70
CA LYS A 20 -8.28 -18.23 3.84
C LYS A 20 -8.62 -17.74 2.45
N HIS A 21 -8.26 -16.52 2.10
CA HIS A 21 -8.42 -15.92 0.77
C HIS A 21 -9.86 -15.96 0.24
N VAL A 22 -10.86 -15.88 1.11
CA VAL A 22 -12.28 -16.00 0.71
C VAL A 22 -12.71 -14.87 -0.21
N PHE A 23 -12.19 -13.66 0.00
CA PHE A 23 -12.50 -12.49 -0.82
C PHE A 23 -11.88 -12.58 -2.23
N PHE A 24 -10.66 -13.11 -2.34
CA PHE A 24 -10.02 -13.35 -3.62
C PHE A 24 -10.77 -14.40 -4.45
N GLU A 25 -11.17 -15.50 -3.83
CA GLU A 25 -11.96 -16.55 -4.50
C GLU A 25 -13.29 -16.01 -5.00
N PHE A 26 -13.98 -15.25 -4.15
CA PHE A 26 -15.23 -14.60 -4.55
C PHE A 26 -15.01 -13.64 -5.72
N ALA A 27 -14.03 -12.72 -5.63
CA ALA A 27 -13.77 -11.72 -6.66
C ALA A 27 -13.43 -12.36 -8.01
N THR A 28 -12.65 -13.43 -8.00
CA THR A 28 -12.31 -14.18 -9.22
C THR A 28 -13.57 -14.74 -9.89
N HIS A 29 -14.47 -15.33 -9.12
CA HIS A 29 -15.74 -15.84 -9.66
C HIS A 29 -16.66 -14.71 -10.11
N TYR A 30 -16.79 -13.66 -9.30
CA TYR A 30 -17.65 -12.52 -9.58
C TYR A 30 -17.27 -11.84 -10.90
N VAL A 31 -16.00 -11.55 -11.11
CA VAL A 31 -15.51 -10.96 -12.36
C VAL A 31 -15.73 -11.90 -13.55
N ALA A 32 -15.50 -13.20 -13.37
CA ALA A 32 -15.71 -14.19 -14.43
C ALA A 32 -17.18 -14.34 -14.86
N THR A 33 -18.14 -14.09 -13.95
CA THR A 33 -19.58 -14.15 -14.25
C THR A 33 -20.15 -12.83 -14.76
N HIS A 34 -19.43 -11.71 -14.54
CA HIS A 34 -19.85 -10.37 -14.98
C HIS A 34 -18.96 -9.83 -16.12
N LYS A 35 -18.78 -10.63 -17.17
CA LYS A 35 -17.85 -10.31 -18.28
C LYS A 35 -18.21 -9.04 -19.04
N ASP A 36 -19.50 -8.73 -19.13
CA ASP A 36 -20.00 -7.57 -19.86
C ASP A 36 -20.04 -6.30 -18.99
N GLN A 37 -19.67 -6.42 -17.72
CA GLN A 37 -19.62 -5.30 -16.80
C GLN A 37 -18.47 -4.36 -17.14
N LYS A 38 -18.77 -3.09 -17.36
CA LYS A 38 -17.76 -2.05 -17.49
C LYS A 38 -17.24 -1.65 -16.10
N TRP A 39 -16.08 -2.15 -15.77
CA TRP A 39 -15.42 -1.85 -14.49
C TRP A 39 -14.85 -0.43 -14.50
N THR A 40 -15.24 0.37 -13.54
CA THR A 40 -14.71 1.73 -13.32
C THR A 40 -14.53 1.98 -11.82
N PRO A 41 -13.66 2.92 -11.41
CA PRO A 41 -13.55 3.31 -10.00
C PRO A 41 -14.88 3.79 -9.42
N GLN A 42 -15.69 4.47 -10.22
CA GLN A 42 -17.01 4.96 -9.81
C GLN A 42 -17.98 3.81 -9.54
N PHE A 43 -17.98 2.77 -10.39
CA PHE A 43 -18.80 1.57 -10.18
C PHE A 43 -18.45 0.86 -8.86
N LEU A 44 -17.17 0.77 -8.55
CA LEU A 44 -16.66 0.20 -7.29
C LEU A 44 -16.59 1.24 -6.17
N GLY A 45 -17.33 2.33 -6.25
CA GLY A 45 -17.40 3.37 -5.23
C GLY A 45 -18.05 2.90 -3.92
N ARG A 46 -18.21 3.82 -2.97
CA ARG A 46 -18.78 3.52 -1.65
C ARG A 46 -20.19 2.95 -1.71
N ASP A 47 -20.96 3.31 -2.75
CA ASP A 47 -22.34 2.85 -2.97
C ASP A 47 -22.42 1.47 -3.64
N PHE A 48 -21.28 0.84 -3.92
CA PHE A 48 -21.25 -0.51 -4.49
C PHE A 48 -22.02 -1.48 -3.59
N ALA A 49 -23.04 -2.10 -4.16
CA ALA A 49 -23.88 -3.07 -3.48
C ALA A 49 -23.81 -4.42 -4.18
N LEU A 50 -23.77 -5.46 -3.38
CA LEU A 50 -23.88 -6.85 -3.83
C LEU A 50 -25.34 -7.28 -3.74
N ALA A 51 -25.79 -8.08 -4.70
CA ALA A 51 -27.09 -8.73 -4.64
C ALA A 51 -27.11 -9.81 -3.52
N ASP A 52 -28.30 -10.21 -3.09
CA ASP A 52 -28.44 -11.26 -2.05
C ASP A 52 -27.78 -12.57 -2.49
N ALA A 53 -27.90 -12.95 -3.76
CA ALA A 53 -27.24 -14.13 -4.30
C ALA A 53 -25.71 -14.08 -4.21
N ASP A 54 -25.11 -12.90 -4.30
CA ASP A 54 -23.65 -12.71 -4.15
C ASP A 54 -23.23 -12.88 -2.69
N TRP A 55 -24.05 -12.39 -1.75
CA TRP A 55 -23.83 -12.62 -0.34
C TRP A 55 -23.97 -14.10 0.03
N ASP A 56 -24.95 -14.80 -0.51
CA ASP A 56 -25.09 -16.25 -0.32
C ASP A 56 -23.88 -16.99 -0.88
N ARG A 57 -23.37 -16.57 -2.02
CA ARG A 57 -22.15 -17.14 -2.60
C ARG A 57 -20.94 -16.92 -1.71
N LEU A 58 -20.75 -15.72 -1.19
CA LEU A 58 -19.68 -15.44 -0.23
C LEU A 58 -19.80 -16.32 1.01
N HIS A 59 -21.01 -16.48 1.55
CA HIS A 59 -21.27 -17.34 2.69
C HIS A 59 -20.87 -18.79 2.41
N GLN A 60 -21.23 -19.33 1.25
CA GLN A 60 -20.82 -20.67 0.82
C GLN A 60 -19.28 -20.82 0.76
N ILE A 61 -18.57 -19.82 0.22
CA ILE A 61 -17.10 -19.83 0.19
C ILE A 61 -16.53 -19.87 1.60
N ILE A 62 -17.05 -19.03 2.52
CA ILE A 62 -16.64 -19.00 3.92
C ILE A 62 -16.80 -20.38 4.57
N VAL A 63 -17.95 -21.02 4.38
CA VAL A 63 -18.24 -22.37 4.91
C VAL A 63 -17.28 -23.43 4.29
N ASN A 64 -17.11 -23.40 2.98
CA ASN A 64 -16.25 -24.34 2.25
C ASN A 64 -14.78 -24.22 2.68
N ARG A 65 -14.33 -22.99 2.91
CA ARG A 65 -12.98 -22.68 3.42
C ARG A 65 -12.86 -22.91 4.94
N LYS A 66 -13.94 -23.28 5.61
CA LYS A 66 -13.99 -23.47 7.07
C LYS A 66 -13.50 -22.23 7.83
N ALA A 67 -13.85 -21.06 7.34
CA ALA A 67 -13.55 -19.82 8.06
C ALA A 67 -14.44 -19.72 9.29
N ALA A 68 -13.84 -19.39 10.44
CA ALA A 68 -14.53 -19.34 11.73
C ALA A 68 -15.34 -18.03 11.87
N VAL A 69 -16.47 -17.96 11.16
CA VAL A 69 -17.38 -16.80 11.17
C VAL A 69 -18.72 -17.24 11.76
N SER A 70 -19.07 -16.66 12.93
CA SER A 70 -20.39 -16.85 13.54
C SER A 70 -21.45 -15.99 12.85
N ASP A 71 -22.74 -16.30 13.07
CA ASP A 71 -23.85 -15.50 12.54
C ASP A 71 -23.83 -14.05 13.01
N SER A 72 -23.36 -13.81 14.23
CA SER A 72 -23.19 -12.44 14.75
C SER A 72 -22.07 -11.71 14.05
N ALA A 73 -20.91 -12.35 13.86
CA ALA A 73 -19.78 -11.80 13.11
C ALA A 73 -20.16 -11.56 11.63
N TRP A 74 -20.88 -12.51 11.01
CA TRP A 74 -21.40 -12.36 9.65
C TRP A 74 -22.22 -11.07 9.45
N ARG A 75 -23.05 -10.72 10.44
CA ARG A 75 -23.85 -9.49 10.37
C ARG A 75 -23.04 -8.25 10.71
N ALA A 76 -22.20 -8.31 11.75
CA ALA A 76 -21.40 -7.18 12.21
C ALA A 76 -20.30 -6.78 11.21
N ASP A 77 -19.70 -7.76 10.54
CA ASP A 77 -18.56 -7.54 9.65
C ASP A 77 -18.97 -7.25 8.18
N ARG A 78 -20.27 -7.06 7.89
CA ARG A 78 -20.76 -6.70 6.54
C ARG A 78 -20.03 -5.51 5.92
N PRO A 79 -19.80 -4.39 6.62
CA PRO A 79 -19.06 -3.26 6.06
C PRO A 79 -17.62 -3.64 5.69
N PHE A 80 -16.93 -4.36 6.57
CA PHE A 80 -15.58 -4.87 6.31
C PHE A 80 -15.54 -5.81 5.10
N MET A 81 -16.43 -6.81 5.06
CA MET A 81 -16.50 -7.75 3.94
C MET A 81 -16.77 -7.02 2.62
N ARG A 82 -17.67 -6.05 2.59
CA ARG A 82 -17.95 -5.26 1.39
C ARG A 82 -16.73 -4.49 0.91
N GLN A 83 -15.98 -3.85 1.83
CA GLN A 83 -14.75 -3.15 1.47
C GLN A 83 -13.70 -4.11 0.89
N GLN A 84 -13.50 -5.27 1.51
CA GLN A 84 -12.55 -6.28 1.01
C GLN A 84 -12.95 -6.82 -0.36
N LEU A 85 -14.23 -7.09 -0.59
CA LEU A 85 -14.74 -7.55 -1.89
C LEU A 85 -14.53 -6.49 -2.97
N ARG A 86 -14.86 -5.22 -2.69
CA ARG A 86 -14.59 -4.10 -3.61
C ARG A 86 -13.10 -4.02 -3.96
N ALA A 87 -12.25 -4.12 -2.96
CA ALA A 87 -10.80 -4.06 -3.13
C ALA A 87 -10.27 -5.22 -3.98
N GLU A 88 -10.74 -6.45 -3.77
CA GLU A 88 -10.32 -7.61 -4.55
C GLU A 88 -10.88 -7.56 -6.00
N ILE A 89 -12.12 -7.12 -6.20
CA ILE A 89 -12.68 -6.90 -7.54
C ILE A 89 -11.89 -5.79 -8.26
N ALA A 90 -11.58 -4.70 -7.58
CA ALA A 90 -10.74 -3.63 -8.15
C ALA A 90 -9.34 -4.14 -8.51
N SER A 91 -8.75 -4.97 -7.67
CA SER A 91 -7.44 -5.59 -7.96
C SER A 91 -7.46 -6.41 -9.25
N ALA A 92 -8.54 -7.17 -9.47
CA ALA A 92 -8.68 -8.04 -10.62
C ALA A 92 -9.02 -7.29 -11.94
N THR A 93 -9.66 -6.12 -11.83
CA THR A 93 -10.24 -5.41 -13.00
C THR A 93 -9.54 -4.08 -13.32
N LEU A 94 -9.13 -3.34 -12.30
CA LEU A 94 -8.55 -1.99 -12.42
C LEU A 94 -7.09 -1.93 -11.96
N GLY A 95 -6.63 -2.95 -11.24
CA GLY A 95 -5.25 -3.07 -10.78
C GLY A 95 -5.02 -2.64 -9.32
N ARG A 96 -3.75 -2.77 -8.91
CA ARG A 96 -3.34 -2.66 -7.50
C ARG A 96 -3.56 -1.27 -6.90
N VAL A 97 -3.43 -0.22 -7.70
CA VAL A 97 -3.60 1.16 -7.22
C VAL A 97 -5.03 1.41 -6.77
N GLU A 98 -6.02 0.97 -7.55
CA GLU A 98 -7.44 1.14 -7.20
C GLU A 98 -7.83 0.26 -5.99
N ARG A 99 -7.27 -0.96 -5.91
CA ARG A 99 -7.40 -1.79 -4.70
C ARG A 99 -6.94 -1.03 -3.45
N TYR A 100 -5.76 -0.44 -3.51
CA TYR A 100 -5.17 0.27 -2.37
C TYR A 100 -6.01 1.49 -1.96
N LYS A 101 -6.50 2.28 -2.91
CA LYS A 101 -7.38 3.42 -2.64
C LYS A 101 -8.62 3.01 -1.84
N ILE A 102 -9.25 1.89 -2.22
CA ILE A 102 -10.44 1.37 -1.52
C ILE A 102 -10.08 0.94 -0.09
N LEU A 103 -8.93 0.29 0.13
CA LEU A 103 -8.55 -0.18 1.46
C LEU A 103 -8.24 0.94 2.44
N VAL A 104 -7.76 2.10 1.94
CA VAL A 104 -7.38 3.24 2.78
C VAL A 104 -8.42 4.36 2.81
N GLU A 105 -9.54 4.22 2.10
CA GLU A 105 -10.55 5.30 1.96
C GLU A 105 -11.17 5.75 3.28
N ASP A 106 -11.19 4.87 4.28
CA ASP A 106 -11.74 5.12 5.62
C ASP A 106 -10.65 5.07 6.71
N ASP A 107 -9.37 5.05 6.32
CA ASP A 107 -8.26 5.07 7.26
C ASP A 107 -8.14 6.44 7.93
N PRO A 108 -8.35 6.55 9.25
CA PRO A 108 -8.34 7.84 9.95
C PRO A 108 -6.98 8.53 9.89
N GLN A 109 -5.88 7.79 9.76
CA GLN A 109 -4.54 8.36 9.63
C GLN A 109 -4.36 8.99 8.25
N ILE A 110 -4.83 8.32 7.21
CA ILE A 110 -4.79 8.84 5.83
C ILE A 110 -5.67 10.08 5.71
N LEU A 111 -6.90 10.05 6.26
CA LEU A 111 -7.80 11.20 6.24
C LEU A 111 -7.19 12.39 6.99
N ALA A 112 -6.64 12.17 8.19
CA ALA A 112 -5.97 13.23 8.94
C ALA A 112 -4.72 13.77 8.23
N ALA A 113 -3.98 12.93 7.50
CA ALA A 113 -2.85 13.38 6.70
C ALA A 113 -3.28 14.33 5.59
N PHE A 114 -4.40 14.05 4.91
CA PHE A 114 -4.94 14.96 3.88
C PHE A 114 -5.29 16.34 4.45
N ASP A 115 -5.84 16.42 5.65
CA ASP A 115 -6.16 17.70 6.31
C ASP A 115 -4.91 18.52 6.67
N LEU A 116 -3.76 17.87 6.81
CA LEU A 116 -2.48 18.53 7.11
C LEU A 116 -1.74 19.04 5.87
N PHE A 117 -2.03 18.53 4.67
CA PHE A 117 -1.35 18.91 3.43
C PHE A 117 -1.37 20.44 3.16
N PRO A 118 -2.49 21.15 3.30
CA PRO A 118 -2.50 22.60 3.09
C PRO A 118 -1.55 23.37 4.03
N ARG A 119 -1.48 22.91 5.30
CA ARG A 119 -0.58 23.52 6.30
C ARG A 119 0.88 23.23 5.98
N ALA A 120 1.21 22.02 5.58
CA ALA A 120 2.57 21.63 5.19
C ALA A 120 3.03 22.42 3.94
N SER A 121 2.15 22.59 2.97
CA SER A 121 2.43 23.39 1.77
C SER A 121 2.72 24.85 2.10
N THR A 122 1.94 25.47 3.00
CA THR A 122 2.15 26.85 3.46
C THR A 122 3.49 26.99 4.19
N LEU A 123 3.80 26.03 5.08
CA LEU A 123 5.08 26.04 5.80
C LEU A 123 6.29 25.91 4.87
N MET A 124 6.20 25.02 3.87
CA MET A 124 7.26 24.89 2.86
C MET A 124 7.44 26.17 2.03
N SER A 125 6.34 26.83 1.65
CA SER A 125 6.40 28.10 0.92
C SER A 125 7.07 29.19 1.75
N ASN A 126 6.70 29.33 3.02
CA ASN A 126 7.28 30.30 3.94
C ASN A 126 8.78 30.02 4.17
N MET A 127 9.17 28.78 4.37
CA MET A 127 10.59 28.41 4.51
C MET A 127 11.41 28.70 3.25
N MET A 128 10.83 28.52 2.07
CA MET A 128 11.49 28.86 0.80
C MET A 128 11.63 30.38 0.62
N GLU A 129 10.67 31.15 1.10
CA GLU A 129 10.76 32.64 1.07
C GLU A 129 11.77 33.17 2.09
N GLU A 130 11.79 32.61 3.32
CA GLU A 130 12.77 32.99 4.34
C GLU A 130 14.19 32.59 3.93
N GLY A 131 14.38 31.43 3.29
CA GLY A 131 15.67 31.00 2.75
C GLY A 131 16.20 31.92 1.63
N LYS A 132 15.30 32.58 0.88
CA LYS A 132 15.68 33.60 -0.11
C LYS A 132 16.00 34.94 0.52
N SER A 133 15.50 35.25 1.72
CA SER A 133 15.68 36.51 2.42
C SER A 133 16.94 36.58 3.26
N HIS A 134 17.66 35.48 3.45
CA HIS A 134 18.97 35.44 4.08
C HIS A 134 20.04 35.21 3.02
N PRO A 135 20.65 36.28 2.47
CA PRO A 135 21.84 36.09 1.67
C PRO A 135 22.95 35.55 2.58
N ALA A 136 23.58 34.48 2.12
CA ALA A 136 24.75 33.89 2.79
C ALA A 136 25.72 35.00 3.15
N PRO A 137 26.32 34.99 4.35
CA PRO A 137 27.34 35.97 4.70
C PRO A 137 28.53 35.83 3.75
N HIS A 138 28.62 36.75 2.81
CA HIS A 138 29.83 36.99 2.04
C HIS A 138 30.89 37.58 2.99
N GLY A 139 31.95 36.83 3.17
CA GLY A 139 33.17 37.44 3.70
C GLY A 139 33.92 36.62 4.69
N ALA A 140 34.81 35.82 4.21
CA ALA A 140 36.12 35.68 4.79
C ALA A 140 37.09 35.29 3.68
N THR A 141 37.61 36.34 3.03
CA THR A 141 38.91 36.26 2.37
C THR A 141 39.99 36.01 3.41
N GLY A 142 40.76 34.95 3.24
CA GLY A 142 41.91 34.65 4.08
C GLY A 142 42.70 33.56 3.42
N ALA A 143 43.70 33.99 2.67
CA ALA A 143 44.79 33.15 2.13
C ALA A 143 45.42 32.27 3.25
N ASP A 144 45.79 31.08 2.99
CA ASP A 144 47.19 30.72 2.85
C ASP A 144 47.40 29.26 2.48
N ALA A 145 48.44 29.08 1.80
CA ALA A 145 49.01 27.97 1.10
C ALA A 145 49.38 26.76 1.97
N SER A 146 49.55 25.68 1.25
CA SER A 146 50.63 24.73 1.43
C SER A 146 50.32 23.39 2.12
N ALA A 147 50.77 22.40 1.40
CA ALA A 147 51.19 21.07 1.78
C ALA A 147 50.13 19.94 1.65
N ASN A 148 50.10 19.40 0.46
CA ASN A 148 49.88 17.98 0.25
C ASN A 148 51.24 17.26 0.44
N PRO A 149 51.32 16.23 1.29
CA PRO A 149 52.05 15.06 0.88
C PRO A 149 51.36 13.78 1.35
N ASN A 150 50.87 12.99 0.45
CA ASN A 150 51.20 11.58 0.30
C ASN A 150 50.36 10.96 -0.83
N SER A 151 50.98 10.98 -1.97
CA SER A 151 50.82 9.97 -3.01
C SER A 151 51.58 8.72 -2.56
N ASP A 152 50.87 7.66 -2.29
CA ASP A 152 51.41 6.31 -2.48
C ASP A 152 50.27 5.36 -2.81
N ALA A 153 50.23 5.01 -4.09
CA ALA A 153 49.63 3.78 -4.54
C ALA A 153 50.64 2.64 -4.37
N PRO A 154 50.24 1.41 -4.19
CA PRO A 154 50.45 0.53 -5.33
C PRO A 154 49.27 -0.32 -5.75
N GLN A 155 49.27 -0.48 -7.05
CA GLN A 155 48.56 -1.44 -7.90
C GLN A 155 48.87 -2.90 -7.55
N THR A 156 48.03 -3.74 -8.17
CA THR A 156 48.14 -5.18 -8.43
C THR A 156 47.26 -6.03 -7.49
N ALA A 157 46.37 -6.89 -7.94
CA ALA A 157 46.35 -7.74 -9.11
C ALA A 157 44.90 -8.29 -9.37
N ALA A 158 44.56 -8.40 -10.63
CA ALA A 158 43.51 -9.28 -11.11
C ALA A 158 44.14 -10.58 -11.62
N PRO A 159 43.41 -11.54 -12.23
CA PRO A 159 42.31 -12.37 -11.75
C PRO A 159 42.64 -13.86 -11.90
N GLU A 160 41.98 -14.74 -11.23
CA GLU A 160 42.12 -16.17 -11.58
C GLU A 160 40.77 -16.80 -11.93
N LYS A 161 40.69 -17.19 -13.17
CA LYS A 161 39.72 -18.08 -13.77
C LYS A 161 39.96 -19.51 -13.30
N SER A 162 38.97 -20.21 -12.83
CA SER A 162 39.01 -21.66 -12.82
C SER A 162 37.72 -22.26 -13.40
N LYS A 163 38.00 -23.12 -14.35
CA LYS A 163 37.16 -23.88 -15.25
C LYS A 163 36.28 -24.93 -14.58
N PRO A 164 35.29 -25.46 -15.32
CA PRO A 164 34.27 -26.39 -14.84
C PRO A 164 34.79 -27.83 -14.75
N ARG A 165 34.21 -28.58 -13.82
CA ARG A 165 34.46 -30.02 -13.74
C ARG A 165 33.20 -30.79 -14.06
N THR A 166 33.20 -31.31 -15.26
CA THR A 166 32.35 -32.43 -15.73
C THR A 166 32.68 -33.71 -14.97
N GLY A 167 31.66 -34.49 -14.73
CA GLY A 167 31.83 -35.88 -14.25
C GLY A 167 30.50 -36.57 -14.03
N LYS A 168 30.09 -37.31 -15.04
CA LYS A 168 29.20 -38.47 -15.04
C LYS A 168 30.00 -39.68 -14.55
N PRO A 169 29.38 -40.80 -14.14
CA PRO A 169 28.23 -41.49 -14.69
C PRO A 169 27.01 -41.57 -13.77
#